data_57f94cb5dda7dfc624142ac7cbedcede
#
_entry.id   57f94cb5dda7dfc624142ac7cbedcede
#
_cell.length_a   1.000
_cell.length_b   1.000
_cell.length_c   1.000
_cell.angle_alpha   90.00
_cell.angle_beta   90.00
_cell.angle_gamma   90.00
#
_symmetry.space_group_name_H-M   'P 1'
#
loop_
_entity.id
_entity.type
_entity.pdbx_description
1 polymer ?
#
loop_
_entity_poly.entity_id
_entity_poly.type
_entity_poly.pdbx_seq_one_letter_code
_entity_poly.pdbx_strand_id
1 'polypeptide(L)'
;MKKTILKVSGILAAAVLSASCIQESVPVGGSVTQEQVSASDFALMSMINAMPASMTTSGTGGYAGSYGDHTDFGIPGIHLRFENMLEDVATMADNPYYNRFYAYGLNQAQGPQYTYCAYFWDMYYTWIRLANDVISSMLPAIEDGADDETMAQLRNNLGQAYAYRAWCYLDLARLYEPKENAEVPIPSEIYELTVPIVDENTTIEDCKRNPRVKRDVIYQFILDDLKRAEEYLDGTPQSWSQPNQMMVYGLYARTYIELGYERKGYNNEMFEKAAEYARKVIDQSGKTPLTQAQWTDPTTGFNSAASNNAWIWGVALSAENLNNLLSFTSHISNEAAWGYACYAQIGASQLLYDAIPETDFRKLSWLGPNKEDWTSGKYRFAGNDSDKTSFLNGAGRPGAKPYTSLKFRPAQGECNDFNVGNAIDYCLMRIEEMYFIEMEAKYHLNSTEGVALLKEFMTKYRDSSYNRIQSGADFATFKKELLLQKRIEFWGEGILIFDYKRLDEPIDRSASNHAGVFKLRTQRRSPQWNIVITRAEFQSNTAINDSNNNPDPSEKIEIL
;
A
#
# COMPACT_ATOMS: atom_id res chain seq x y z
N MET A 1 -17.98 79.68 15.27
CA MET A 1 -17.47 78.90 14.12
C MET A 1 -16.26 78.01 14.42
N LYS A 2 -15.29 78.36 15.28
CA LYS A 2 -14.09 77.50 15.56
C LYS A 2 -14.37 76.21 16.35
N LYS A 3 -15.42 76.13 17.17
CA LYS A 3 -15.75 74.91 17.93
C LYS A 3 -16.51 73.83 17.13
N THR A 4 -17.16 74.21 16.04
CA THR A 4 -17.91 73.28 15.18
C THR A 4 -16.97 72.57 14.18
N ILE A 5 -15.94 73.29 13.73
CA ILE A 5 -14.94 72.72 12.81
C ILE A 5 -14.09 71.65 13.51
N LEU A 6 -13.78 71.80 14.82
CA LEU A 6 -13.00 70.83 15.57
C LEU A 6 -13.77 69.50 15.81
N LYS A 7 -15.12 69.57 15.93
CA LYS A 7 -15.95 68.36 16.11
C LYS A 7 -16.14 67.56 14.81
N VAL A 8 -16.21 68.23 13.67
CA VAL A 8 -16.33 67.58 12.35
C VAL A 8 -15.01 66.95 11.95
N SER A 9 -13.87 67.62 12.23
CA SER A 9 -12.53 67.04 12.00
C SER A 9 -12.25 65.83 12.88
N GLY A 10 -12.75 65.77 14.13
CA GLY A 10 -12.61 64.63 15.01
C GLY A 10 -13.40 63.40 14.55
N ILE A 11 -14.63 63.61 14.00
CA ILE A 11 -15.45 62.53 13.49
C ILE A 11 -14.88 61.97 12.15
N LEU A 12 -14.34 62.84 11.29
CA LEU A 12 -13.68 62.39 10.06
C LEU A 12 -12.40 61.59 10.35
N ALA A 13 -11.62 62.01 11.35
CA ALA A 13 -10.40 61.28 11.78
C ALA A 13 -10.74 59.91 12.42
N ALA A 14 -11.82 59.81 13.18
CA ALA A 14 -12.31 58.54 13.74
C ALA A 14 -12.86 57.61 12.66
N ALA A 15 -13.53 58.11 11.61
CA ALA A 15 -14.01 57.33 10.49
C ALA A 15 -12.89 56.79 9.56
N VAL A 16 -11.76 57.52 9.45
CA VAL A 16 -10.58 57.07 8.70
C VAL A 16 -9.77 56.04 9.48
N LEU A 17 -9.80 56.09 10.83
CA LEU A 17 -9.11 55.08 11.68
C LEU A 17 -9.89 53.75 11.82
N SER A 18 -11.21 53.73 11.52
CA SER A 18 -11.98 52.52 11.51
C SER A 18 -12.06 51.81 10.16
N ALA A 19 -11.49 52.43 9.09
CA ALA A 19 -11.32 51.83 7.77
C ALA A 19 -9.90 51.25 7.55
N SER A 20 -9.05 51.24 8.60
CA SER A 20 -7.73 50.63 8.51
C SER A 20 -7.82 49.17 8.87
N CYS A 21 -7.80 48.38 7.84
CA CYS A 21 -7.17 47.04 7.81
C CYS A 21 -7.80 45.97 8.69
N ILE A 22 -8.81 45.32 8.17
CA ILE A 22 -8.66 43.87 8.11
C ILE A 22 -7.69 43.62 6.94
N GLN A 23 -6.40 43.79 7.13
CA GLN A 23 -5.42 43.10 6.33
C GLN A 23 -5.46 41.66 6.86
N GLU A 24 -5.89 40.73 6.01
CA GLU A 24 -5.60 39.32 6.23
C GLU A 24 -4.12 39.22 6.61
N SER A 25 -3.87 38.70 7.80
CA SER A 25 -2.48 38.47 8.24
C SER A 25 -1.94 37.30 7.43
N VAL A 26 -1.19 37.61 6.40
CA VAL A 26 -0.42 36.60 5.67
C VAL A 26 0.52 35.92 6.67
N PRO A 27 0.54 34.59 6.77
CA PRO A 27 1.43 33.90 7.70
C PRO A 27 2.88 34.31 7.47
N VAL A 28 3.53 34.87 8.49
CA VAL A 28 4.94 35.22 8.44
C VAL A 28 5.73 34.02 8.95
N GLY A 29 6.18 33.18 8.03
CA GLY A 29 7.05 32.05 8.34
C GLY A 29 6.60 30.75 7.65
N GLY A 30 7.33 30.29 6.66
CA GLY A 30 7.33 28.93 6.08
C GLY A 30 6.04 28.32 5.52
N SER A 31 4.87 28.87 5.82
CA SER A 31 3.59 28.46 5.27
C SER A 31 3.07 29.49 4.27
N VAL A 32 2.59 29.03 3.13
CA VAL A 32 1.97 29.84 2.08
C VAL A 32 0.46 29.64 2.09
N THR A 33 -0.31 30.68 1.74
CA THR A 33 -1.75 30.56 1.58
C THR A 33 -2.08 29.90 0.24
N GLN A 34 -3.29 29.32 0.13
CA GLN A 34 -3.76 28.72 -1.12
C GLN A 34 -3.79 29.77 -2.27
N GLU A 35 -4.13 31.01 -1.98
CA GLU A 35 -4.08 32.12 -2.96
C GLU A 35 -2.66 32.40 -3.44
N GLN A 36 -1.66 32.36 -2.54
CA GLN A 36 -0.25 32.51 -2.90
C GLN A 36 0.26 31.35 -3.74
N VAL A 37 -0.20 30.14 -3.47
CA VAL A 37 0.13 28.95 -4.28
C VAL A 37 -0.49 29.08 -5.67
N SER A 38 -1.78 29.42 -5.76
CA SER A 38 -2.49 29.59 -7.03
C SER A 38 -1.96 30.76 -7.89
N ALA A 39 -1.34 31.75 -7.26
CA ALA A 39 -0.69 32.87 -7.94
C ALA A 39 0.74 32.57 -8.44
N SER A 40 1.27 31.38 -8.14
CA SER A 40 2.62 30.96 -8.54
C SER A 40 2.56 29.67 -9.35
N ASP A 41 2.78 29.75 -10.65
CA ASP A 41 2.81 28.59 -11.55
C ASP A 41 3.74 27.50 -11.05
N PHE A 42 4.92 27.87 -10.56
CA PHE A 42 5.88 26.92 -10.00
C PHE A 42 5.34 26.20 -8.75
N ALA A 43 4.72 26.94 -7.82
CA ALA A 43 4.15 26.34 -6.61
C ALA A 43 2.98 25.41 -6.97
N LEU A 44 2.09 25.85 -7.85
CA LEU A 44 0.96 25.07 -8.35
C LEU A 44 1.45 23.76 -9.01
N MET A 45 2.41 23.84 -9.94
CA MET A 45 2.96 22.68 -10.62
C MET A 45 3.71 21.72 -9.70
N SER A 46 4.19 22.21 -8.56
CA SER A 46 4.93 21.40 -7.57
C SER A 46 4.05 20.69 -6.55
N MET A 47 2.78 21.06 -6.42
CA MET A 47 1.87 20.50 -5.39
C MET A 47 1.76 18.98 -5.46
N ILE A 48 1.70 18.41 -6.66
CA ILE A 48 1.57 16.97 -6.87
C ILE A 48 2.73 16.16 -6.26
N ASN A 49 3.91 16.76 -6.16
CA ASN A 49 5.10 16.10 -5.61
C ASN A 49 4.99 15.84 -4.09
N ALA A 50 4.06 16.53 -3.40
CA ALA A 50 3.80 16.27 -1.99
C ALA A 50 3.24 14.86 -1.74
N MET A 51 2.54 14.27 -2.72
CA MET A 51 1.99 12.91 -2.60
C MET A 51 3.10 11.86 -2.42
N PRO A 52 3.98 11.60 -3.41
CA PRO A 52 5.01 10.58 -3.27
C PRO A 52 5.98 10.89 -2.11
N ALA A 53 6.27 12.18 -1.83
CA ALA A 53 7.08 12.56 -0.69
C ALA A 53 6.44 12.11 0.64
N SER A 54 5.13 12.33 0.80
CA SER A 54 4.41 11.94 2.01
C SER A 54 4.23 10.43 2.16
N MET A 55 4.16 9.70 1.06
CA MET A 55 4.05 8.24 1.06
C MET A 55 5.31 7.52 1.57
N THR A 56 6.44 8.21 1.62
CA THR A 56 7.74 7.65 2.00
C THR A 56 8.36 8.31 3.24
N THR A 57 7.70 9.30 3.84
CA THR A 57 8.23 10.02 5.00
C THR A 57 8.20 9.14 6.25
N SER A 58 9.32 9.10 6.97
CA SER A 58 9.39 8.44 8.27
C SER A 58 8.81 9.30 9.40
N GLY A 59 8.22 8.64 10.38
CA GLY A 59 7.40 9.22 11.43
C GLY A 59 8.05 10.17 12.45
N THR A 60 9.27 10.61 12.25
CA THR A 60 9.96 11.50 13.21
C THR A 60 9.71 13.00 12.95
N GLY A 61 8.95 13.35 11.93
CA GLY A 61 8.82 14.72 11.43
C GLY A 61 7.54 15.47 11.80
N GLY A 62 6.77 15.07 12.80
CA GLY A 62 5.52 15.76 13.16
C GLY A 62 4.43 15.64 12.11
N TYR A 63 4.42 14.59 11.36
CA TYR A 63 3.47 14.26 10.30
C TYR A 63 2.10 13.96 10.88
N ALA A 64 1.03 14.43 10.24
CA ALA A 64 -0.30 13.91 10.57
C ALA A 64 -0.30 12.39 10.34
N GLY A 65 -0.70 11.60 11.34
CA GLY A 65 -0.63 10.14 11.29
C GLY A 65 0.68 9.50 11.75
N SER A 66 1.71 10.28 12.06
CA SER A 66 2.92 9.76 12.68
C SER A 66 2.81 9.80 14.20
N TYR A 67 2.95 8.64 14.80
CA TYR A 67 2.94 8.46 16.25
C TYR A 67 4.34 8.27 16.84
N GLY A 68 5.39 8.44 16.02
CA GLY A 68 6.77 8.25 16.41
C GLY A 68 7.17 6.80 16.61
N ASP A 69 6.37 5.85 16.15
CA ASP A 69 6.72 4.43 16.20
C ASP A 69 7.70 4.08 15.07
N HIS A 70 8.55 3.11 15.33
CA HIS A 70 9.52 2.60 14.36
C HIS A 70 8.90 1.87 13.16
N THR A 71 7.59 1.66 13.18
CA THR A 71 6.79 1.13 12.06
C THR A 71 6.18 2.21 11.18
N ASP A 72 6.36 3.50 11.54
CA ASP A 72 5.77 4.65 10.86
C ASP A 72 6.72 5.20 9.77
N PHE A 73 6.76 4.58 8.61
CA PHE A 73 7.59 4.99 7.49
C PHE A 73 6.81 4.94 6.15
N GLY A 74 5.58 5.44 6.19
CA GLY A 74 4.72 5.60 5.02
C GLY A 74 4.12 4.29 4.52
N ILE A 75 3.89 4.21 3.21
CA ILE A 75 3.22 3.05 2.59
C ILE A 75 3.97 1.74 2.78
N PRO A 76 5.32 1.67 2.74
CA PRO A 76 6.00 0.41 3.03
C PRO A 76 5.77 -0.09 4.46
N GLY A 77 5.61 0.82 5.44
CA GLY A 77 5.24 0.49 6.81
C GLY A 77 3.82 -0.08 6.92
N ILE A 78 2.88 0.46 6.15
CA ILE A 78 1.51 -0.08 6.04
C ILE A 78 1.54 -1.49 5.46
N HIS A 79 2.27 -1.72 4.39
CA HIS A 79 2.36 -3.03 3.74
C HIS A 79 2.99 -4.09 4.67
N LEU A 80 4.01 -3.74 5.45
CA LEU A 80 4.58 -4.67 6.43
C LEU A 80 3.60 -5.00 7.58
N ARG A 81 2.71 -4.07 7.96
CA ARG A 81 1.61 -4.39 8.88
C ARG A 81 0.69 -5.45 8.29
N PHE A 82 0.31 -5.30 7.02
CA PHE A 82 -0.53 -6.29 6.33
C PHE A 82 0.13 -7.66 6.27
N GLU A 83 1.41 -7.73 5.92
CA GLU A 83 2.17 -8.99 5.87
C GLU A 83 2.20 -9.70 7.23
N ASN A 84 2.34 -8.95 8.33
CA ASN A 84 2.34 -9.53 9.66
C ASN A 84 0.95 -9.98 10.15
N MET A 85 -0.14 -9.59 9.48
CA MET A 85 -1.49 -10.11 9.70
C MET A 85 -1.78 -11.39 8.90
N LEU A 86 -0.86 -11.85 8.03
CA LEU A 86 -0.98 -13.05 7.20
C LEU A 86 -0.13 -14.19 7.77
N GLU A 87 -0.03 -15.31 7.05
CA GLU A 87 0.64 -16.53 7.54
C GLU A 87 2.05 -16.76 6.99
N ASP A 88 2.45 -16.06 5.94
CA ASP A 88 3.64 -16.43 5.17
C ASP A 88 4.91 -15.66 5.55
N VAL A 89 4.78 -14.52 6.20
CA VAL A 89 5.92 -13.78 6.74
C VAL A 89 6.19 -14.27 8.15
N ALA A 90 7.10 -15.24 8.26
CA ALA A 90 7.47 -15.83 9.54
C ALA A 90 8.53 -14.99 10.24
N THR A 91 8.16 -14.37 11.36
CA THR A 91 9.11 -13.78 12.28
C THR A 91 9.71 -14.87 13.17
N MET A 92 11.02 -15.07 13.07
CA MET A 92 11.75 -16.13 13.76
C MET A 92 12.24 -15.73 15.16
N ALA A 93 11.84 -14.53 15.62
CA ALA A 93 12.13 -14.02 16.96
C ALA A 93 10.87 -13.55 17.65
N ASP A 94 10.71 -13.92 18.92
CA ASP A 94 9.60 -13.54 19.79
C ASP A 94 9.88 -12.29 20.63
N ASN A 95 10.97 -11.59 20.33
CA ASN A 95 11.37 -10.37 21.06
C ASN A 95 10.67 -9.13 20.48
N PRO A 96 9.71 -8.51 21.19
CA PRO A 96 8.98 -7.34 20.70
C PRO A 96 9.86 -6.09 20.53
N TYR A 97 11.05 -6.06 21.12
CA TYR A 97 11.97 -4.93 20.94
C TYR A 97 12.53 -4.87 19.51
N TYR A 98 12.83 -6.01 18.91
CA TYR A 98 13.33 -6.08 17.53
C TYR A 98 12.22 -6.34 16.51
N ASN A 99 11.17 -7.10 16.88
CA ASN A 99 9.98 -7.27 16.05
C ASN A 99 8.96 -6.16 16.32
N ARG A 100 9.05 -5.07 15.60
CA ARG A 100 8.17 -3.91 15.77
C ARG A 100 6.73 -4.15 15.29
N PHE A 101 6.49 -5.17 14.50
CA PHE A 101 5.15 -5.60 14.06
C PHE A 101 4.52 -6.68 14.96
N TYR A 102 5.08 -6.87 16.16
CA TYR A 102 4.68 -7.90 17.14
C TYR A 102 3.17 -7.91 17.41
N ALA A 103 2.56 -6.76 17.64
CA ALA A 103 1.14 -6.65 17.95
C ALA A 103 0.23 -7.10 16.80
N TYR A 104 0.64 -6.85 15.55
CA TYR A 104 -0.09 -7.31 14.37
C TYR A 104 0.00 -8.84 14.23
N GLY A 105 1.18 -9.40 14.45
CA GLY A 105 1.41 -10.84 14.45
C GLY A 105 0.60 -11.60 15.50
N LEU A 106 0.27 -10.96 16.63
CA LEU A 106 -0.47 -11.54 17.75
C LEU A 106 -1.96 -11.14 17.79
N ASN A 107 -2.47 -10.39 16.85
CA ASN A 107 -3.82 -9.83 16.90
C ASN A 107 -4.08 -9.00 18.19
N GLN A 108 -3.12 -8.19 18.59
CA GLN A 108 -3.21 -7.32 19.76
C GLN A 108 -3.36 -5.85 19.35
N ALA A 109 -3.98 -5.04 20.22
CA ALA A 109 -4.05 -3.60 20.09
C ALA A 109 -4.66 -3.11 18.76
N GLN A 110 -5.73 -3.75 18.28
CA GLN A 110 -6.42 -3.43 17.02
C GLN A 110 -7.71 -2.61 17.22
N GLY A 111 -8.05 -2.28 18.46
CA GLY A 111 -9.25 -1.51 18.80
C GLY A 111 -9.10 -0.01 18.52
N PRO A 112 -10.21 0.76 18.58
CA PRO A 112 -10.27 2.17 18.17
C PRO A 112 -9.38 3.11 19.02
N GLN A 113 -8.99 2.70 20.21
CA GLN A 113 -8.16 3.47 21.14
C GLN A 113 -6.65 3.35 20.87
N TYR A 114 -6.23 2.45 19.98
CA TYR A 114 -4.83 2.18 19.74
C TYR A 114 -4.30 2.92 18.52
N THR A 115 -3.04 3.34 18.58
CA THR A 115 -2.35 4.03 17.49
C THR A 115 -2.20 3.16 16.25
N TYR A 116 -2.19 1.83 16.39
CA TYR A 116 -2.06 0.89 15.29
C TYR A 116 -3.19 1.00 14.26
N CYS A 117 -4.44 1.17 14.68
CA CYS A 117 -5.55 1.38 13.74
C CYS A 117 -5.59 2.83 13.24
N ALA A 118 -5.20 3.80 14.06
CA ALA A 118 -5.18 5.21 13.70
C ALA A 118 -4.21 5.49 12.54
N TYR A 119 -3.08 4.81 12.49
CA TYR A 119 -2.08 5.02 11.44
C TYR A 119 -2.62 4.80 10.02
N PHE A 120 -3.41 3.75 9.79
CA PHE A 120 -4.06 3.53 8.49
C PHE A 120 -4.99 4.69 8.12
N TRP A 121 -5.85 5.08 9.04
CA TRP A 121 -6.83 6.14 8.85
C TRP A 121 -6.15 7.47 8.51
N ASP A 122 -5.23 7.90 9.35
CA ASP A 122 -4.60 9.19 9.26
C ASP A 122 -3.73 9.33 8.00
N MET A 123 -3.00 8.27 7.62
CA MET A 123 -2.16 8.30 6.42
C MET A 123 -3.00 8.38 5.15
N TYR A 124 -4.00 7.52 4.97
CA TYR A 124 -4.84 7.55 3.77
C TYR A 124 -5.61 8.86 3.64
N TYR A 125 -6.20 9.38 4.72
CA TYR A 125 -6.90 10.67 4.67
C TYR A 125 -5.94 11.86 4.49
N THR A 126 -4.70 11.77 4.95
CA THR A 126 -3.67 12.75 4.62
C THR A 126 -3.39 12.78 3.11
N TRP A 127 -3.24 11.61 2.49
CA TRP A 127 -3.04 11.52 1.04
C TRP A 127 -4.25 11.97 0.24
N ILE A 128 -5.46 11.64 0.68
CA ILE A 128 -6.71 12.13 0.07
C ILE A 128 -6.76 13.66 0.14
N ARG A 129 -6.41 14.26 1.29
CA ARG A 129 -6.37 15.73 1.42
C ARG A 129 -5.39 16.35 0.44
N LEU A 130 -4.17 15.81 0.32
CA LEU A 130 -3.18 16.31 -0.64
C LEU A 130 -3.69 16.21 -2.09
N ALA A 131 -4.38 15.13 -2.45
CA ALA A 131 -5.00 15.00 -3.76
C ALA A 131 -6.12 16.04 -3.96
N ASN A 132 -6.98 16.26 -2.95
CA ASN A 132 -8.03 17.27 -2.99
C ASN A 132 -7.46 18.68 -3.12
N ASP A 133 -6.35 19.00 -2.42
CA ASP A 133 -5.67 20.29 -2.52
C ASP A 133 -5.18 20.55 -3.95
N VAL A 134 -4.64 19.54 -4.64
CA VAL A 134 -4.25 19.63 -6.06
C VAL A 134 -5.49 19.86 -6.94
N ILE A 135 -6.54 19.05 -6.76
CA ILE A 135 -7.75 19.13 -7.59
C ILE A 135 -8.41 20.52 -7.44
N SER A 136 -8.65 20.98 -6.22
CA SER A 136 -9.28 22.27 -5.95
C SER A 136 -8.49 23.47 -6.47
N SER A 137 -7.15 23.36 -6.49
CA SER A 137 -6.27 24.44 -6.96
C SER A 137 -6.12 24.48 -8.47
N MET A 138 -6.15 23.35 -9.15
CA MET A 138 -5.85 23.26 -10.59
C MET A 138 -7.07 23.18 -11.49
N LEU A 139 -8.19 22.64 -11.01
CA LEU A 139 -9.40 22.50 -11.84
C LEU A 139 -9.92 23.84 -12.36
N PRO A 140 -10.01 24.92 -11.56
CA PRO A 140 -10.43 26.25 -12.07
C PRO A 140 -9.50 26.79 -13.15
N ALA A 141 -8.19 26.57 -13.06
CA ALA A 141 -7.21 27.03 -14.05
C ALA A 141 -7.40 26.37 -15.43
N ILE A 142 -7.88 25.14 -15.48
CA ILE A 142 -8.27 24.48 -16.75
C ILE A 142 -9.52 25.12 -17.32
N GLU A 143 -10.52 25.43 -16.50
CA GLU A 143 -11.78 26.05 -16.92
C GLU A 143 -11.57 27.47 -17.44
N ASP A 144 -10.64 28.24 -16.86
CA ASP A 144 -10.30 29.60 -17.26
C ASP A 144 -9.47 29.67 -18.56
N GLY A 145 -8.89 28.57 -19.00
CA GLY A 145 -8.11 28.45 -20.24
C GLY A 145 -6.68 28.94 -20.11
N ALA A 146 -5.77 28.03 -19.81
CA ALA A 146 -4.30 28.27 -19.82
C ALA A 146 -3.72 28.12 -21.25
N ASP A 147 -2.46 28.57 -21.45
CA ASP A 147 -1.73 28.25 -22.68
C ASP A 147 -1.47 26.73 -22.81
N ASP A 148 -1.10 26.26 -24.01
CA ASP A 148 -1.02 24.82 -24.32
C ASP A 148 -0.01 24.07 -23.43
N GLU A 149 1.13 24.67 -23.08
CA GLU A 149 2.15 24.02 -22.25
C GLU A 149 1.70 23.92 -20.80
N THR A 150 1.17 25.00 -20.24
CA THR A 150 0.59 25.06 -18.89
C THR A 150 -0.61 24.12 -18.80
N MET A 151 -1.48 24.10 -19.81
CA MET A 151 -2.62 23.20 -19.88
C MET A 151 -2.22 21.73 -19.84
N ALA A 152 -1.21 21.33 -20.60
CA ALA A 152 -0.70 19.95 -20.61
C ALA A 152 -0.19 19.53 -19.21
N GLN A 153 0.52 20.41 -18.51
CA GLN A 153 1.03 20.14 -17.17
C GLN A 153 -0.09 20.09 -16.12
N LEU A 154 -1.07 21.02 -16.18
CA LEU A 154 -2.24 21.01 -15.30
C LEU A 154 -3.04 19.71 -15.45
N ARG A 155 -3.29 19.28 -16.69
CA ARG A 155 -3.98 18.02 -16.98
C ARG A 155 -3.22 16.83 -16.40
N ASN A 156 -1.89 16.77 -16.61
CA ASN A 156 -1.06 15.69 -16.06
C ASN A 156 -1.14 15.63 -14.52
N ASN A 157 -1.01 16.77 -13.84
CA ASN A 157 -1.08 16.83 -12.37
C ASN A 157 -2.47 16.47 -11.84
N LEU A 158 -3.53 16.94 -12.49
CA LEU A 158 -4.91 16.57 -12.13
C LEU A 158 -5.16 15.08 -12.32
N GLY A 159 -4.73 14.51 -13.44
CA GLY A 159 -4.85 13.07 -13.68
C GLY A 159 -4.13 12.24 -12.61
N GLN A 160 -2.93 12.67 -12.20
CA GLN A 160 -2.23 12.05 -11.09
C GLN A 160 -3.00 12.17 -9.76
N ALA A 161 -3.54 13.34 -9.44
CA ALA A 161 -4.28 13.56 -8.20
C ALA A 161 -5.54 12.68 -8.12
N TYR A 162 -6.32 12.59 -9.21
CA TYR A 162 -7.47 11.68 -9.29
C TYR A 162 -7.05 10.21 -9.15
N ALA A 163 -5.95 9.79 -9.78
CA ALA A 163 -5.44 8.42 -9.67
C ALA A 163 -4.99 8.09 -8.23
N TYR A 164 -4.31 9.01 -7.55
CA TYR A 164 -3.94 8.85 -6.14
C TYR A 164 -5.17 8.75 -5.24
N ARG A 165 -6.19 9.61 -5.44
CA ARG A 165 -7.41 9.60 -4.63
C ARG A 165 -8.19 8.31 -4.84
N ALA A 166 -8.33 7.86 -6.08
CA ALA A 166 -8.95 6.58 -6.40
C ALA A 166 -8.24 5.41 -5.74
N TRP A 167 -6.91 5.37 -5.77
CA TRP A 167 -6.13 4.35 -5.08
C TRP A 167 -6.37 4.36 -3.57
N CYS A 168 -6.31 5.55 -2.94
CA CYS A 168 -6.55 5.68 -1.50
C CYS A 168 -7.94 5.16 -1.10
N TYR A 169 -8.98 5.55 -1.83
CA TYR A 169 -10.34 5.09 -1.54
C TYR A 169 -10.56 3.62 -1.84
N LEU A 170 -9.88 3.05 -2.84
CA LEU A 170 -9.93 1.61 -3.10
C LEU A 170 -9.34 0.82 -1.92
N ASP A 171 -8.19 1.22 -1.41
CA ASP A 171 -7.59 0.57 -0.25
C ASP A 171 -8.45 0.75 1.01
N LEU A 172 -8.94 1.98 1.29
CA LEU A 172 -9.85 2.24 2.40
C LEU A 172 -11.15 1.41 2.30
N ALA A 173 -11.77 1.34 1.11
CA ALA A 173 -12.96 0.53 0.92
C ALA A 173 -12.69 -0.93 1.26
N ARG A 174 -11.61 -1.51 0.76
CA ARG A 174 -11.22 -2.91 1.01
C ARG A 174 -10.87 -3.17 2.48
N LEU A 175 -10.21 -2.24 3.15
CA LEU A 175 -9.80 -2.37 4.56
C LEU A 175 -10.98 -2.25 5.52
N TYR A 176 -11.84 -1.24 5.32
CA TYR A 176 -12.89 -0.87 6.27
C TYR A 176 -14.27 -1.48 5.99
N GLU A 177 -14.54 -2.00 4.79
CA GLU A 177 -15.75 -2.80 4.57
C GLU A 177 -15.69 -4.08 5.41
N PRO A 178 -16.60 -4.28 6.40
CA PRO A 178 -16.55 -5.48 7.23
C PRO A 178 -17.03 -6.71 6.43
N LYS A 179 -16.23 -7.74 6.46
CA LYS A 179 -16.56 -9.05 5.91
C LYS A 179 -16.80 -10.04 7.03
N GLU A 180 -17.80 -10.92 6.86
CA GLU A 180 -18.12 -11.99 7.81
C GLU A 180 -16.91 -12.89 8.07
N ASN A 181 -16.70 -13.27 9.32
CA ASN A 181 -15.65 -14.17 9.79
C ASN A 181 -16.22 -15.10 10.86
N ALA A 182 -15.43 -16.03 11.36
CA ALA A 182 -15.91 -17.01 12.33
C ALA A 182 -15.76 -16.56 13.79
N GLU A 183 -14.80 -15.67 14.08
CA GLU A 183 -14.37 -15.32 15.43
C GLU A 183 -15.12 -14.11 16.00
N VAL A 184 -15.50 -13.14 15.13
CA VAL A 184 -16.13 -11.88 15.56
C VAL A 184 -17.39 -11.64 14.72
N PRO A 185 -18.59 -11.72 15.31
CA PRO A 185 -19.85 -11.43 14.61
C PRO A 185 -19.89 -10.00 14.09
N ILE A 186 -20.33 -9.83 12.85
CA ILE A 186 -20.54 -8.53 12.22
C ILE A 186 -22.04 -8.16 12.32
N PRO A 187 -22.42 -7.05 12.95
CA PRO A 187 -23.79 -6.56 12.96
C PRO A 187 -24.30 -6.28 11.52
N SER A 188 -25.55 -6.62 11.25
CA SER A 188 -26.15 -6.44 9.90
C SER A 188 -26.21 -4.98 9.46
N GLU A 189 -26.32 -4.07 10.41
CA GLU A 189 -26.42 -2.63 10.20
C GLU A 189 -25.18 -2.02 9.54
N ILE A 190 -24.01 -2.65 9.77
CA ILE A 190 -22.73 -2.21 9.19
C ILE A 190 -22.31 -2.98 7.94
N TYR A 191 -23.09 -3.95 7.49
CA TYR A 191 -22.79 -4.64 6.24
C TYR A 191 -22.64 -3.65 5.08
N GLU A 192 -21.56 -3.83 4.32
CA GLU A 192 -21.21 -3.02 3.16
C GLU A 192 -20.94 -1.53 3.49
N LEU A 193 -20.86 -1.13 4.76
CA LEU A 193 -20.35 0.19 5.12
C LEU A 193 -18.84 0.25 4.91
N THR A 194 -18.39 1.30 4.25
CA THR A 194 -16.97 1.54 3.97
C THR A 194 -16.44 2.69 4.84
N VAL A 195 -16.09 3.81 4.25
CA VAL A 195 -15.57 5.01 4.94
C VAL A 195 -16.33 6.25 4.48
N PRO A 196 -16.24 7.39 5.18
CA PRO A 196 -16.72 8.68 4.66
C PRO A 196 -15.97 9.08 3.39
N ILE A 197 -16.67 9.74 2.46
CA ILE A 197 -16.05 10.40 1.32
C ILE A 197 -15.76 11.86 1.69
N VAL A 198 -14.52 12.28 1.45
CA VAL A 198 -14.02 13.66 1.56
C VAL A 198 -13.41 14.02 0.22
N ASP A 199 -14.04 14.92 -0.51
CA ASP A 199 -13.60 15.41 -1.82
C ASP A 199 -13.12 16.88 -1.73
N GLU A 200 -12.79 17.48 -2.86
CA GLU A 200 -12.33 18.87 -2.97
C GLU A 200 -13.39 19.91 -2.59
N ASN A 201 -14.66 19.51 -2.50
CA ASN A 201 -15.77 20.39 -2.13
C ASN A 201 -16.19 20.21 -0.66
N THR A 202 -15.69 19.19 0.01
CA THR A 202 -16.05 18.86 1.40
C THR A 202 -15.43 19.86 2.36
N THR A 203 -16.26 20.63 3.07
CA THR A 203 -15.80 21.62 4.05
C THR A 203 -15.46 20.98 5.40
N ILE A 204 -14.72 21.71 6.25
CA ILE A 204 -14.44 21.31 7.63
C ILE A 204 -15.75 21.09 8.42
N GLU A 205 -16.80 21.88 8.12
CA GLU A 205 -18.09 21.72 8.79
C GLU A 205 -18.79 20.43 8.36
N ASP A 206 -18.70 20.06 7.07
CA ASP A 206 -19.25 18.79 6.57
C ASP A 206 -18.56 17.59 7.23
N CYS A 207 -17.24 17.66 7.43
CA CYS A 207 -16.47 16.61 8.08
C CYS A 207 -16.94 16.30 9.52
N LYS A 208 -17.53 17.28 10.23
CA LYS A 208 -18.05 17.07 11.61
C LYS A 208 -19.25 16.12 11.66
N ARG A 209 -19.90 15.85 10.54
CA ARG A 209 -21.05 14.94 10.42
C ARG A 209 -21.06 14.17 9.10
N ASN A 210 -19.93 13.57 8.75
CA ASN A 210 -19.74 12.82 7.50
C ASN A 210 -19.89 11.31 7.77
N PRO A 211 -20.99 10.66 7.35
CA PRO A 211 -21.21 9.24 7.65
C PRO A 211 -20.37 8.33 6.75
N ARG A 212 -20.16 7.11 7.21
CA ARG A 212 -19.71 6.01 6.37
C ARG A 212 -20.67 5.80 5.19
N VAL A 213 -20.16 5.60 4.00
CA VAL A 213 -20.96 5.32 2.82
C VAL A 213 -21.01 3.83 2.51
N LYS A 214 -22.02 3.40 1.76
CA LYS A 214 -22.17 2.02 1.29
C LYS A 214 -21.15 1.70 0.18
N ARG A 215 -20.91 0.42 0.00
CA ARG A 215 -19.99 -0.15 -1.00
C ARG A 215 -20.24 0.39 -2.42
N ASP A 216 -21.50 0.40 -2.87
CA ASP A 216 -21.87 0.90 -4.20
C ASP A 216 -21.50 2.38 -4.39
N VAL A 217 -21.71 3.21 -3.36
CA VAL A 217 -21.41 4.65 -3.41
C VAL A 217 -19.91 4.90 -3.53
N ILE A 218 -19.10 4.25 -2.70
CA ILE A 218 -17.64 4.50 -2.74
C ILE A 218 -17.00 3.94 -4.00
N TYR A 219 -17.45 2.77 -4.47
CA TYR A 219 -16.89 2.20 -5.70
C TYR A 219 -17.30 3.01 -6.95
N GLN A 220 -18.51 3.62 -6.96
CA GLN A 220 -18.85 4.57 -8.01
C GLN A 220 -17.94 5.80 -7.97
N PHE A 221 -17.68 6.37 -6.79
CA PHE A 221 -16.74 7.49 -6.63
C PHE A 221 -15.33 7.15 -7.11
N ILE A 222 -14.82 5.96 -6.78
CA ILE A 222 -13.52 5.46 -7.26
C ILE A 222 -13.51 5.37 -8.80
N LEU A 223 -14.55 4.82 -9.41
CA LEU A 223 -14.65 4.68 -10.86
C LEU A 223 -14.76 6.04 -11.57
N ASP A 224 -15.43 7.02 -10.96
CA ASP A 224 -15.53 8.40 -11.47
C ASP A 224 -14.16 9.09 -11.43
N ASP A 225 -13.39 8.91 -10.35
CA ASP A 225 -12.02 9.42 -10.25
C ASP A 225 -11.09 8.73 -11.26
N LEU A 226 -11.18 7.41 -11.43
CA LEU A 226 -10.40 6.68 -12.43
C LEU A 226 -10.72 7.14 -13.85
N LYS A 227 -11.99 7.44 -14.14
CA LYS A 227 -12.39 7.98 -15.44
C LYS A 227 -11.74 9.34 -15.71
N ARG A 228 -11.76 10.24 -14.73
CA ARG A 228 -11.10 11.56 -14.85
C ARG A 228 -9.58 11.38 -14.99
N ALA A 229 -8.98 10.49 -14.20
CA ALA A 229 -7.56 10.19 -14.31
C ALA A 229 -7.19 9.66 -15.71
N GLU A 230 -7.98 8.76 -16.28
CA GLU A 230 -7.79 8.23 -17.63
C GLU A 230 -7.84 9.35 -18.69
N GLU A 231 -8.84 10.24 -18.61
CA GLU A 231 -9.01 11.36 -19.53
C GLU A 231 -7.87 12.39 -19.44
N TYR A 232 -7.39 12.69 -18.23
CA TYR A 232 -6.33 13.68 -18.02
C TYR A 232 -4.93 13.14 -18.30
N LEU A 233 -4.68 11.84 -18.07
CA LEU A 233 -3.38 11.19 -18.32
C LEU A 233 -3.23 10.65 -19.75
N ASP A 234 -4.24 10.78 -20.60
CA ASP A 234 -4.13 10.34 -22.00
C ASP A 234 -3.02 11.11 -22.73
N GLY A 235 -2.13 10.34 -23.40
CA GLY A 235 -0.98 10.89 -24.11
C GLY A 235 0.16 11.43 -23.25
N THR A 236 0.08 11.33 -21.90
CA THR A 236 1.16 11.79 -21.02
C THR A 236 2.32 10.80 -20.97
N PRO A 237 3.57 11.26 -20.68
CA PRO A 237 4.70 10.36 -20.53
C PRO A 237 4.49 9.34 -19.42
N GLN A 238 4.90 8.08 -19.65
CA GLN A 238 4.81 7.03 -18.66
C GLN A 238 6.04 7.06 -17.73
N SER A 239 5.81 7.23 -16.43
CA SER A 239 6.83 7.17 -15.39
C SER A 239 6.42 6.14 -14.34
N TRP A 240 7.35 5.31 -13.90
CA TRP A 240 7.09 4.33 -12.83
C TRP A 240 6.90 4.99 -11.45
N SER A 241 7.47 6.18 -11.24
CA SER A 241 7.44 6.89 -9.94
C SER A 241 6.28 7.86 -9.79
N GLN A 242 5.43 7.97 -10.80
CA GLN A 242 4.26 8.84 -10.81
C GLN A 242 3.05 8.06 -11.35
N PRO A 243 1.83 8.40 -10.92
CA PRO A 243 0.63 7.90 -11.58
C PRO A 243 0.68 8.12 -13.08
N ASN A 244 0.37 7.09 -13.81
CA ASN A 244 0.39 7.07 -15.27
C ASN A 244 -0.81 6.26 -15.78
N GLN A 245 -1.07 6.28 -17.08
CA GLN A 245 -2.24 5.63 -17.64
C GLN A 245 -2.26 4.10 -17.38
N MET A 246 -1.10 3.44 -17.36
CA MET A 246 -1.03 2.00 -17.05
C MET A 246 -1.38 1.70 -15.59
N MET A 247 -0.99 2.59 -14.66
CA MET A 247 -1.43 2.51 -13.26
C MET A 247 -2.96 2.65 -13.16
N VAL A 248 -3.56 3.61 -13.88
CA VAL A 248 -5.03 3.79 -13.90
C VAL A 248 -5.73 2.54 -14.38
N TYR A 249 -5.26 1.91 -15.45
CA TYR A 249 -5.80 0.63 -15.93
C TYR A 249 -5.61 -0.49 -14.91
N GLY A 250 -4.48 -0.55 -14.23
CA GLY A 250 -4.24 -1.49 -13.12
C GLY A 250 -5.19 -1.25 -11.94
N LEU A 251 -5.50 0.00 -11.62
CA LEU A 251 -6.48 0.34 -10.57
C LEU A 251 -7.92 -0.04 -10.99
N TYR A 252 -8.29 0.14 -12.25
CA TYR A 252 -9.55 -0.41 -12.77
C TYR A 252 -9.60 -1.92 -12.61
N ALA A 253 -8.52 -2.64 -12.96
CA ALA A 253 -8.46 -4.09 -12.81
C ALA A 253 -8.62 -4.51 -11.33
N ARG A 254 -7.94 -3.84 -10.39
CA ARG A 254 -8.10 -4.04 -8.94
C ARG A 254 -9.52 -3.73 -8.47
N THR A 255 -10.13 -2.66 -8.97
CA THR A 255 -11.48 -2.24 -8.60
C THR A 255 -12.53 -3.25 -9.09
N TYR A 256 -12.44 -3.65 -10.35
CA TYR A 256 -13.40 -4.56 -10.94
C TYR A 256 -13.29 -5.99 -10.42
N ILE A 257 -12.08 -6.48 -10.08
CA ILE A 257 -11.97 -7.80 -9.45
C ILE A 257 -12.64 -7.82 -8.07
N GLU A 258 -12.57 -6.73 -7.30
CA GLU A 258 -13.29 -6.60 -6.03
C GLU A 258 -14.82 -6.56 -6.24
N LEU A 259 -15.28 -5.81 -7.25
CA LEU A 259 -16.70 -5.72 -7.60
C LEU A 259 -17.26 -7.03 -8.16
N GLY A 260 -16.42 -7.89 -8.73
CA GLY A 260 -16.80 -9.23 -9.19
C GLY A 260 -17.25 -10.14 -8.05
N TYR A 261 -16.81 -9.89 -6.81
CA TYR A 261 -17.22 -10.62 -5.62
C TYR A 261 -18.25 -9.84 -4.82
N GLU A 262 -19.49 -10.26 -4.94
CA GLU A 262 -20.59 -9.71 -4.16
C GLU A 262 -20.73 -10.43 -2.80
N ARG A 263 -21.45 -9.84 -1.87
CA ARG A 263 -21.72 -10.49 -0.57
C ARG A 263 -22.39 -11.87 -0.75
N LYS A 264 -23.20 -12.02 -1.79
CA LYS A 264 -23.86 -13.29 -2.12
C LYS A 264 -23.76 -13.54 -3.63
N GLY A 265 -22.70 -14.22 -4.04
CA GLY A 265 -22.49 -14.60 -5.43
C GLY A 265 -21.41 -13.81 -6.15
N TYR A 266 -21.52 -13.78 -7.46
CA TYR A 266 -20.50 -13.23 -8.36
C TYR A 266 -21.15 -12.34 -9.42
N ASN A 267 -20.42 -11.31 -9.87
CA ASN A 267 -20.83 -10.41 -10.94
C ASN A 267 -19.94 -10.60 -12.16
N ASN A 268 -20.44 -11.29 -13.17
CA ASN A 268 -19.66 -11.61 -14.37
C ASN A 268 -19.27 -10.37 -15.19
N GLU A 269 -20.12 -9.35 -15.26
CA GLU A 269 -19.78 -8.10 -15.96
C GLU A 269 -18.53 -7.44 -15.34
N MET A 270 -18.41 -7.48 -14.02
CA MET A 270 -17.24 -6.94 -13.33
C MET A 270 -15.98 -7.79 -13.60
N PHE A 271 -16.11 -9.11 -13.69
CA PHE A 271 -15.00 -9.97 -14.09
C PHE A 271 -14.57 -9.74 -15.55
N GLU A 272 -15.52 -9.49 -16.47
CA GLU A 272 -15.18 -9.10 -17.85
C GLU A 272 -14.33 -7.83 -17.86
N LYS A 273 -14.74 -6.81 -17.13
CA LYS A 273 -13.99 -5.53 -17.02
C LYS A 273 -12.63 -5.72 -16.33
N ALA A 274 -12.56 -6.51 -15.26
CA ALA A 274 -11.29 -6.80 -14.60
C ALA A 274 -10.28 -7.46 -15.56
N ALA A 275 -10.71 -8.45 -16.32
CA ALA A 275 -9.87 -9.12 -17.31
C ALA A 275 -9.48 -8.17 -18.47
N GLU A 276 -10.41 -7.34 -18.95
CA GLU A 276 -10.16 -6.35 -20.00
C GLU A 276 -9.07 -5.36 -19.58
N TYR A 277 -9.21 -4.72 -18.43
CA TYR A 277 -8.24 -3.72 -17.98
C TYR A 277 -6.88 -4.34 -17.60
N ALA A 278 -6.87 -5.53 -17.00
CA ALA A 278 -5.63 -6.25 -16.76
C ALA A 278 -4.91 -6.57 -18.07
N ARG A 279 -5.64 -7.02 -19.11
CA ARG A 279 -5.11 -7.28 -20.45
C ARG A 279 -4.59 -6.00 -21.13
N LYS A 280 -5.28 -4.86 -20.99
CA LYS A 280 -4.79 -3.56 -21.49
C LYS A 280 -3.40 -3.23 -20.93
N VAL A 281 -3.19 -3.42 -19.62
CA VAL A 281 -1.88 -3.17 -19.00
C VAL A 281 -0.83 -4.13 -19.55
N ILE A 282 -1.15 -5.43 -19.64
CA ILE A 282 -0.24 -6.46 -20.17
C ILE A 282 0.22 -6.12 -21.60
N ASP A 283 -0.70 -5.72 -22.45
CA ASP A 283 -0.43 -5.48 -23.87
C ASP A 283 0.21 -4.12 -24.16
N GLN A 284 -0.08 -3.09 -23.34
CA GLN A 284 0.26 -1.70 -23.66
C GLN A 284 1.41 -1.13 -22.83
N SER A 285 1.71 -1.71 -21.64
CA SER A 285 2.75 -1.14 -20.76
C SER A 285 4.18 -1.38 -21.24
N GLY A 286 4.40 -2.34 -22.15
CA GLY A 286 5.74 -2.80 -22.53
C GLY A 286 6.51 -3.48 -21.38
N LYS A 287 5.84 -3.79 -20.27
CA LYS A 287 6.41 -4.46 -19.12
C LYS A 287 6.40 -5.98 -19.27
N THR A 288 7.33 -6.64 -18.61
CA THR A 288 7.45 -8.11 -18.63
C THR A 288 7.69 -8.63 -17.22
N PRO A 289 7.17 -9.83 -16.87
CA PRO A 289 7.46 -10.46 -15.59
C PRO A 289 8.96 -10.61 -15.35
N LEU A 290 9.37 -10.45 -14.08
CA LEU A 290 10.77 -10.56 -13.67
C LEU A 290 11.37 -11.92 -14.07
N THR A 291 12.53 -11.88 -14.68
CA THR A 291 13.34 -13.08 -14.95
C THR A 291 14.00 -13.58 -13.67
N GLN A 292 14.47 -14.84 -13.66
CA GLN A 292 15.26 -15.37 -12.55
C GLN A 292 16.47 -14.48 -12.22
N ALA A 293 17.19 -13.98 -13.24
CA ALA A 293 18.36 -13.14 -13.05
C ALA A 293 18.02 -11.84 -12.32
N GLN A 294 16.92 -11.17 -12.70
CA GLN A 294 16.42 -9.96 -12.04
C GLN A 294 15.90 -10.25 -10.63
N TRP A 295 15.15 -11.35 -10.47
CA TRP A 295 14.58 -11.75 -9.19
C TRP A 295 15.64 -12.02 -8.12
N THR A 296 16.72 -12.70 -8.49
CA THR A 296 17.79 -13.13 -7.56
C THR A 296 18.98 -12.18 -7.52
N ASP A 297 18.91 -11.02 -8.19
CA ASP A 297 20.04 -10.08 -8.21
C ASP A 297 20.32 -9.51 -6.80
N PRO A 298 21.55 -9.63 -6.27
CA PRO A 298 21.85 -9.20 -4.92
C PRO A 298 22.01 -7.69 -4.76
N THR A 299 22.06 -6.95 -5.86
CA THR A 299 22.26 -5.49 -5.88
C THR A 299 20.99 -4.72 -6.28
N THR A 300 20.19 -5.28 -7.18
CA THR A 300 19.05 -4.59 -7.80
C THR A 300 17.73 -5.35 -7.67
N GLY A 301 17.74 -6.56 -7.10
CA GLY A 301 16.52 -7.37 -6.92
C GLY A 301 15.52 -6.68 -5.99
N PHE A 302 14.32 -6.39 -6.46
CA PHE A 302 13.20 -5.73 -5.75
C PHE A 302 13.52 -4.37 -5.11
N ASN A 303 14.58 -3.68 -5.55
CA ASN A 303 14.99 -2.40 -5.00
C ASN A 303 15.35 -1.34 -6.05
N SER A 304 15.24 -1.66 -7.35
CA SER A 304 15.58 -0.76 -8.45
C SER A 304 14.60 -0.92 -9.62
N ALA A 305 13.80 0.11 -9.86
CA ALA A 305 12.86 0.15 -10.99
C ALA A 305 13.60 0.18 -12.35
N ALA A 306 14.76 0.80 -12.40
CA ALA A 306 15.59 0.87 -13.61
C ALA A 306 16.09 -0.52 -14.06
N SER A 307 16.29 -1.44 -13.11
CA SER A 307 16.78 -2.80 -13.37
C SER A 307 15.66 -3.82 -13.51
N ASN A 308 14.44 -3.49 -13.09
CA ASN A 308 13.30 -4.39 -13.03
C ASN A 308 12.18 -3.92 -13.97
N ASN A 309 12.14 -4.44 -15.19
CA ASN A 309 11.15 -4.02 -16.20
C ASN A 309 9.71 -4.50 -15.91
N ALA A 310 9.41 -4.98 -14.71
CA ALA A 310 8.06 -5.41 -14.32
C ALA A 310 7.22 -4.29 -13.68
N TRP A 311 7.84 -3.22 -13.21
CA TRP A 311 7.19 -2.21 -12.40
C TRP A 311 6.38 -1.23 -13.24
N ILE A 312 5.11 -1.10 -12.91
CA ILE A 312 4.14 -0.17 -13.50
C ILE A 312 4.15 1.13 -12.71
N TRP A 313 4.13 0.99 -11.37
CA TRP A 313 4.09 2.12 -10.45
C TRP A 313 4.79 1.79 -9.14
N GLY A 314 5.44 2.79 -8.56
CA GLY A 314 6.12 2.71 -7.27
C GLY A 314 6.50 4.08 -6.75
N VAL A 315 7.30 4.10 -5.70
CA VAL A 315 7.84 5.32 -5.10
C VAL A 315 9.34 5.14 -4.82
N ALA A 316 10.10 6.20 -4.99
CA ALA A 316 11.53 6.22 -4.65
C ALA A 316 11.70 6.66 -3.19
N LEU A 317 12.45 5.89 -2.41
CA LEU A 317 12.86 6.29 -1.07
C LEU A 317 14.21 7.02 -1.16
N SER A 318 14.21 8.35 -1.05
CA SER A 318 15.44 9.14 -1.11
C SER A 318 16.20 9.09 0.21
N ALA A 319 17.54 9.07 0.14
CA ALA A 319 18.41 9.06 1.31
C ALA A 319 18.17 10.24 2.27
N GLU A 320 17.69 11.38 1.76
CA GLU A 320 17.43 12.61 2.53
C GLU A 320 16.28 12.45 3.54
N ASN A 321 15.32 11.56 3.25
CA ASN A 321 14.13 11.35 4.06
C ASN A 321 14.20 10.06 4.90
N LEU A 322 15.31 9.32 4.85
CA LEU A 322 15.43 8.02 5.50
C LEU A 322 16.09 8.12 6.87
N ASN A 323 15.55 7.33 7.78
CA ASN A 323 16.16 7.04 9.07
C ASN A 323 16.72 5.60 9.04
N ASN A 324 17.82 5.35 9.75
CA ASN A 324 18.44 4.01 9.76
C ASN A 324 17.49 2.90 10.20
N LEU A 325 16.58 3.17 11.13
CA LEU A 325 15.64 2.19 11.69
C LEU A 325 14.23 2.29 11.12
N LEU A 326 13.78 3.49 10.72
CA LEU A 326 12.44 3.72 10.18
C LEU A 326 12.46 3.61 8.66
N SER A 327 12.69 2.41 8.16
CA SER A 327 12.76 2.14 6.72
C SER A 327 12.31 0.70 6.42
N PHE A 328 11.85 0.48 5.21
CA PHE A 328 11.48 -0.85 4.74
C PHE A 328 12.65 -1.85 4.85
N THR A 329 13.82 -1.46 4.35
CA THR A 329 15.03 -2.30 4.37
C THR A 329 15.41 -2.73 5.78
N SER A 330 15.33 -1.80 6.75
CA SER A 330 15.61 -2.09 8.17
C SER A 330 14.75 -3.22 8.74
N HIS A 331 13.49 -3.34 8.29
CA HIS A 331 12.54 -4.30 8.84
C HIS A 331 12.43 -5.62 8.07
N ILE A 332 12.90 -5.69 6.83
CA ILE A 332 12.70 -6.88 5.99
C ILE A 332 14.00 -7.44 5.38
N SER A 333 15.04 -6.63 5.21
CA SER A 333 16.30 -7.09 4.65
C SER A 333 17.18 -7.72 5.72
N ASN A 334 17.28 -9.03 5.72
CA ASN A 334 18.13 -9.76 6.69
C ASN A 334 19.63 -9.58 6.43
N GLU A 335 20.03 -9.16 5.25
CA GLU A 335 21.44 -8.96 4.89
C GLU A 335 21.98 -7.62 5.36
N ALA A 336 21.11 -6.60 5.52
CA ALA A 336 21.47 -5.31 6.09
C ALA A 336 21.99 -5.45 7.53
N ALA A 337 23.14 -4.82 7.84
CA ALA A 337 23.78 -4.93 9.15
C ALA A 337 23.27 -3.91 10.18
N TRP A 338 22.38 -3.00 9.76
CA TRP A 338 21.87 -1.95 10.62
C TRP A 338 20.42 -2.19 10.98
N GLY A 339 19.57 -2.47 11.10
CA GLY A 339 18.13 -2.49 11.25
C GLY A 339 17.62 -3.60 12.15
N TYR A 340 16.31 -3.77 12.12
CA TYR A 340 15.62 -4.73 12.95
C TYR A 340 15.72 -6.16 12.40
N ALA A 341 15.65 -6.33 11.08
CA ALA A 341 15.67 -7.64 10.45
C ALA A 341 16.98 -8.42 10.69
N CYS A 342 18.09 -7.73 10.96
CA CYS A 342 19.32 -8.42 11.30
C CYS A 342 19.28 -9.13 12.67
N TYR A 343 18.38 -8.74 13.56
CA TYR A 343 18.16 -9.35 14.88
C TYR A 343 16.87 -10.16 14.94
N ALA A 344 15.78 -9.63 14.42
CA ALA A 344 14.49 -10.32 14.31
C ALA A 344 14.31 -10.83 12.88
N GLN A 345 15.09 -11.86 12.51
CA GLN A 345 15.11 -12.38 11.14
C GLN A 345 13.71 -12.76 10.64
N ILE A 346 13.45 -12.37 9.41
CA ILE A 346 12.19 -12.58 8.71
C ILE A 346 12.40 -13.54 7.56
N GLY A 347 11.52 -14.52 7.44
CA GLY A 347 11.60 -15.53 6.40
C GLY A 347 10.23 -16.01 5.94
N ALA A 348 10.23 -16.97 5.03
CA ALA A 348 9.01 -17.65 4.66
C ALA A 348 8.49 -18.54 5.79
N SER A 349 7.18 -18.70 5.85
CA SER A 349 6.57 -19.86 6.50
C SER A 349 7.17 -21.13 5.89
N GLN A 350 7.53 -22.10 6.75
CA GLN A 350 8.05 -23.39 6.28
C GLN A 350 7.06 -24.06 5.32
N LEU A 351 5.77 -23.97 5.60
CA LEU A 351 4.71 -24.58 4.77
C LEU A 351 4.70 -23.97 3.37
N LEU A 352 4.91 -22.64 3.25
CA LEU A 352 5.04 -21.99 1.95
C LEU A 352 6.29 -22.47 1.22
N TYR A 353 7.45 -22.44 1.90
CA TYR A 353 8.71 -22.87 1.29
C TYR A 353 8.67 -24.32 0.79
N ASP A 354 8.13 -25.25 1.59
CA ASP A 354 8.01 -26.65 1.24
C ASP A 354 7.04 -26.90 0.07
N ALA A 355 6.06 -26.00 -0.13
CA ALA A 355 5.13 -26.06 -1.25
C ALA A 355 5.74 -25.64 -2.60
N ILE A 356 6.92 -25.01 -2.62
CA ILE A 356 7.60 -24.55 -3.83
C ILE A 356 8.49 -25.67 -4.38
N PRO A 357 8.31 -26.14 -5.62
CA PRO A 357 9.19 -27.15 -6.22
C PRO A 357 10.61 -26.60 -6.46
N GLU A 358 11.61 -27.49 -6.51
CA GLU A 358 13.01 -27.09 -6.77
C GLU A 358 13.22 -26.52 -8.19
N THR A 359 12.30 -26.76 -9.10
CA THR A 359 12.32 -26.23 -10.48
C THR A 359 11.83 -24.78 -10.56
N ASP A 360 11.13 -24.30 -9.54
CA ASP A 360 10.67 -22.91 -9.45
C ASP A 360 11.75 -22.03 -8.83
N PHE A 361 12.32 -21.15 -9.63
CA PHE A 361 13.43 -20.29 -9.20
C PHE A 361 13.06 -19.34 -8.05
N ARG A 362 11.77 -19.04 -7.82
CA ARG A 362 11.32 -18.18 -6.73
C ARG A 362 11.66 -18.76 -5.37
N LYS A 363 11.88 -20.10 -5.28
CA LYS A 363 12.38 -20.77 -4.08
C LYS A 363 13.73 -20.22 -3.59
N LEU A 364 14.53 -19.65 -4.48
CA LEU A 364 15.79 -18.98 -4.15
C LEU A 364 15.62 -17.67 -3.36
N SER A 365 14.38 -17.19 -3.18
CA SER A 365 14.07 -16.07 -2.29
C SER A 365 14.34 -16.38 -0.82
N TRP A 366 14.57 -17.63 -0.45
CA TRP A 366 14.73 -18.03 0.94
C TRP A 366 15.81 -19.09 1.06
N LEU A 367 16.59 -19.00 2.15
CA LEU A 367 17.58 -20.02 2.48
C LEU A 367 16.87 -21.35 2.80
N GLY A 368 17.27 -22.42 2.15
CA GLY A 368 16.76 -23.77 2.44
C GLY A 368 17.13 -24.26 3.84
N PRO A 369 16.54 -25.38 4.28
CA PRO A 369 16.83 -25.96 5.59
C PRO A 369 18.25 -26.54 5.70
N ASN A 370 18.83 -26.97 4.57
CA ASN A 370 20.20 -27.52 4.53
C ASN A 370 21.24 -26.40 4.46
N LYS A 371 22.00 -26.21 5.53
CA LYS A 371 23.04 -25.16 5.62
C LYS A 371 24.20 -25.33 4.67
N GLU A 372 24.49 -26.58 4.23
CA GLU A 372 25.54 -26.85 3.27
C GLU A 372 25.27 -26.19 1.92
N ASP A 373 24.01 -26.08 1.53
CA ASP A 373 23.60 -25.40 0.30
C ASP A 373 23.88 -23.90 0.32
N TRP A 374 23.94 -23.27 1.49
CA TRP A 374 24.08 -21.81 1.61
C TRP A 374 25.43 -21.31 1.09
N THR A 375 26.47 -22.17 1.10
CA THR A 375 27.82 -21.84 0.60
C THR A 375 28.17 -22.55 -0.70
N SER A 376 27.26 -23.35 -1.26
CA SER A 376 27.47 -24.14 -2.48
C SER A 376 27.50 -23.34 -3.79
N GLY A 377 27.11 -22.04 -3.75
CA GLY A 377 26.88 -21.22 -4.94
C GLY A 377 25.42 -21.20 -5.42
N LYS A 378 24.51 -21.93 -4.74
CA LYS A 378 23.07 -21.94 -5.02
C LYS A 378 22.44 -20.54 -4.83
N TYR A 379 22.91 -19.80 -3.82
CA TYR A 379 22.39 -18.48 -3.46
C TYR A 379 23.38 -17.37 -3.80
N ARG A 380 22.83 -16.21 -4.16
CA ARG A 380 23.56 -14.96 -4.35
C ARG A 380 23.32 -14.07 -3.14
N PHE A 381 24.33 -13.38 -2.65
CA PHE A 381 24.26 -12.54 -1.44
C PHE A 381 24.65 -11.10 -1.76
N ALA A 382 24.04 -10.16 -1.04
CA ALA A 382 24.42 -8.75 -1.06
C ALA A 382 25.77 -8.56 -0.35
N GLY A 383 26.46 -7.46 -0.67
CA GLY A 383 27.73 -7.10 -0.08
C GLY A 383 28.92 -7.95 -0.57
N ASN A 384 29.97 -7.94 0.22
CA ASN A 384 31.20 -8.67 -0.03
C ASN A 384 31.26 -10.00 0.77
N ASP A 385 32.36 -10.76 0.64
CA ASP A 385 32.50 -12.05 1.34
C ASP A 385 32.48 -11.92 2.87
N SER A 386 32.92 -10.80 3.44
CA SER A 386 32.85 -10.53 4.88
C SER A 386 31.39 -10.32 5.32
N ASP A 387 30.61 -9.58 4.53
CA ASP A 387 29.18 -9.33 4.80
C ASP A 387 28.40 -10.63 4.74
N LYS A 388 28.62 -11.43 3.69
CA LYS A 388 28.07 -12.78 3.56
C LYS A 388 28.41 -13.65 4.76
N THR A 389 29.67 -13.68 5.18
CA THR A 389 30.12 -14.49 6.32
C THR A 389 29.47 -14.04 7.62
N SER A 390 29.38 -12.71 7.84
CA SER A 390 28.69 -12.12 8.99
C SER A 390 27.20 -12.48 9.00
N PHE A 391 26.53 -12.40 7.86
CA PHE A 391 25.13 -12.77 7.73
C PHE A 391 24.89 -14.26 8.02
N LEU A 392 25.66 -15.14 7.42
CA LEU A 392 25.43 -16.59 7.56
C LEU A 392 25.81 -17.13 8.93
N ASN A 393 26.95 -16.71 9.49
CA ASN A 393 27.53 -17.31 10.70
C ASN A 393 27.30 -16.49 11.98
N GLY A 394 26.89 -15.23 11.85
CA GLY A 394 26.73 -14.29 12.95
C GLY A 394 28.06 -13.66 13.39
N ALA A 395 28.20 -12.36 13.19
CA ALA A 395 29.28 -11.56 13.75
C ALA A 395 28.67 -10.26 14.25
N GLY A 396 28.50 -10.13 15.57
CA GLY A 396 27.80 -9.00 16.19
C GLY A 396 26.25 -9.03 16.06
N ARG A 397 25.70 -10.06 15.42
CA ARG A 397 24.27 -10.30 15.22
C ARG A 397 23.98 -11.80 15.13
N PRO A 398 22.73 -12.27 15.26
CA PRO A 398 22.39 -13.67 15.04
C PRO A 398 22.72 -14.11 13.61
N GLY A 399 23.30 -15.30 13.45
CA GLY A 399 23.51 -15.92 12.13
C GLY A 399 22.19 -16.33 11.48
N ALA A 400 22.21 -16.48 10.16
CA ALA A 400 21.03 -16.84 9.37
C ALA A 400 20.41 -18.17 9.84
N LYS A 401 19.09 -18.25 9.72
CA LYS A 401 18.28 -19.43 10.03
C LYS A 401 17.70 -20.02 8.72
N PRO A 402 17.29 -21.30 8.71
CA PRO A 402 16.49 -21.82 7.62
C PRO A 402 15.29 -20.92 7.31
N TYR A 403 14.95 -20.81 6.04
CA TYR A 403 13.84 -19.99 5.51
C TYR A 403 14.04 -18.49 5.59
N THR A 404 15.17 -17.96 6.08
CA THR A 404 15.49 -16.53 6.08
C THR A 404 15.39 -15.96 4.67
N SER A 405 14.70 -14.81 4.51
CA SER A 405 14.47 -14.19 3.22
C SER A 405 15.72 -13.52 2.64
N LEU A 406 15.88 -13.70 1.35
CA LEU A 406 16.82 -13.03 0.46
C LEU A 406 16.07 -12.19 -0.63
N LYS A 407 14.75 -12.06 -0.55
CA LYS A 407 13.97 -11.39 -1.61
C LYS A 407 14.23 -9.89 -1.65
N PHE A 408 14.20 -9.22 -0.51
CA PHE A 408 14.39 -7.77 -0.43
C PHE A 408 15.81 -7.43 0.01
N ARG A 409 16.53 -6.75 -0.87
CA ARG A 409 17.96 -6.44 -0.74
C ARG A 409 18.15 -4.97 -0.37
N PRO A 410 19.26 -4.62 0.34
CA PRO A 410 19.65 -3.22 0.44
C PRO A 410 19.99 -2.66 -0.95
N ALA A 411 19.72 -1.39 -1.18
CA ALA A 411 20.05 -0.74 -2.44
C ALA A 411 21.53 -0.91 -2.77
N GLN A 412 21.84 -1.17 -4.04
CA GLN A 412 23.19 -1.41 -4.55
C GLN A 412 23.93 -2.59 -3.87
N GLY A 413 23.23 -3.41 -3.10
CA GLY A 413 23.82 -4.48 -2.29
C GLY A 413 24.65 -3.96 -1.11
N GLU A 414 24.46 -2.69 -0.69
CA GLU A 414 25.19 -2.07 0.41
C GLU A 414 24.65 -2.54 1.76
N CYS A 415 25.44 -3.35 2.47
CA CYS A 415 25.04 -3.99 3.73
C CYS A 415 25.39 -3.20 5.00
N ASN A 416 26.22 -2.16 4.93
CA ASN A 416 26.78 -1.50 6.11
C ASN A 416 26.42 -0.02 6.24
N ASP A 417 26.26 0.70 5.14
CA ASP A 417 25.85 2.10 5.13
C ASP A 417 24.35 2.22 4.84
N PHE A 418 23.57 2.54 5.89
CA PHE A 418 22.13 2.71 5.76
C PHE A 418 21.73 3.90 4.87
N ASN A 419 22.57 4.93 4.71
CA ASN A 419 22.26 6.05 3.82
C ASN A 419 22.20 5.62 2.35
N VAL A 420 22.95 4.59 1.99
CA VAL A 420 22.91 3.98 0.65
C VAL A 420 21.88 2.85 0.62
N GLY A 421 21.99 1.90 1.53
CA GLY A 421 21.20 0.66 1.48
C GLY A 421 19.69 0.84 1.72
N ASN A 422 19.26 1.92 2.39
CA ASN A 422 17.84 2.24 2.56
C ASN A 422 17.23 3.01 1.37
N ALA A 423 18.07 3.58 0.48
CA ALA A 423 17.60 4.37 -0.67
C ALA A 423 17.15 3.45 -1.81
N ILE A 424 16.08 2.73 -1.59
CA ILE A 424 15.50 1.80 -2.56
C ILE A 424 14.35 2.44 -3.35
N ASP A 425 14.07 1.90 -4.52
CA ASP A 425 12.78 2.04 -5.17
C ASP A 425 11.81 1.01 -4.58
N TYR A 426 10.58 1.44 -4.29
CA TYR A 426 9.56 0.59 -3.68
C TYR A 426 8.40 0.38 -4.66
N CYS A 427 8.13 -0.88 -4.99
CA CYS A 427 7.09 -1.26 -5.95
C CYS A 427 5.69 -1.23 -5.31
N LEU A 428 4.73 -0.60 -5.99
CA LEU A 428 3.31 -0.57 -5.59
C LEU A 428 2.40 -1.30 -6.58
N MET A 429 2.87 -1.46 -7.81
CA MET A 429 2.15 -2.21 -8.84
C MET A 429 3.14 -2.74 -9.88
N ARG A 430 3.08 -4.03 -10.18
CA ARG A 430 3.88 -4.69 -11.20
C ARG A 430 3.06 -5.59 -12.10
N ILE A 431 3.61 -5.87 -13.27
CA ILE A 431 2.87 -6.51 -14.36
C ILE A 431 2.33 -7.89 -13.99
N GLU A 432 3.03 -8.63 -13.14
CA GLU A 432 2.61 -9.97 -12.70
C GLU A 432 1.25 -9.96 -12.02
N GLU A 433 0.93 -8.90 -11.27
CA GLU A 433 -0.38 -8.76 -10.63
C GLU A 433 -1.50 -8.74 -11.68
N MET A 434 -1.27 -8.09 -12.81
CA MET A 434 -2.25 -8.02 -13.89
C MET A 434 -2.52 -9.40 -14.50
N TYR A 435 -1.50 -10.23 -14.67
CA TYR A 435 -1.68 -11.62 -15.09
C TYR A 435 -2.54 -12.41 -14.09
N PHE A 436 -2.31 -12.23 -12.78
CA PHE A 436 -3.09 -12.92 -11.75
C PHE A 436 -4.54 -12.43 -11.67
N ILE A 437 -4.79 -11.13 -11.85
CA ILE A 437 -6.16 -10.59 -11.92
C ILE A 437 -6.88 -11.14 -13.16
N GLU A 438 -6.22 -11.15 -14.31
CA GLU A 438 -6.82 -11.66 -15.54
C GLU A 438 -7.21 -13.13 -15.42
N MET A 439 -6.29 -14.01 -14.96
CA MET A 439 -6.58 -15.44 -14.86
C MET A 439 -7.66 -15.75 -13.83
N GLU A 440 -7.75 -14.98 -12.74
CA GLU A 440 -8.82 -15.10 -11.75
C GLU A 440 -10.17 -14.69 -12.34
N ALA A 441 -10.25 -13.52 -12.97
CA ALA A 441 -11.45 -13.02 -13.60
C ALA A 441 -11.92 -13.96 -14.73
N LYS A 442 -11.00 -14.42 -15.57
CA LYS A 442 -11.29 -15.37 -16.66
C LYS A 442 -11.77 -16.71 -16.14
N TYR A 443 -11.29 -17.17 -14.99
CA TYR A 443 -11.81 -18.41 -14.39
C TYR A 443 -13.31 -18.31 -14.10
N HIS A 444 -13.79 -17.21 -13.57
CA HIS A 444 -15.22 -17.01 -13.29
C HIS A 444 -16.08 -16.96 -14.56
N LEU A 445 -15.53 -16.47 -15.66
CA LEU A 445 -16.22 -16.39 -16.95
C LEU A 445 -16.14 -17.73 -17.72
N ASN A 446 -14.98 -18.36 -17.71
CA ASN A 446 -14.64 -19.61 -18.37
C ASN A 446 -13.50 -20.30 -17.61
N SER A 447 -13.86 -21.29 -16.77
CA SER A 447 -12.90 -21.99 -15.92
C SER A 447 -11.74 -22.64 -16.68
N THR A 448 -11.99 -23.13 -17.89
CA THR A 448 -10.93 -23.71 -18.75
C THR A 448 -9.91 -22.67 -19.17
N GLU A 449 -10.35 -21.46 -19.52
CA GLU A 449 -9.49 -20.34 -19.90
C GLU A 449 -8.66 -19.87 -18.72
N GLY A 450 -9.27 -19.66 -17.54
CA GLY A 450 -8.56 -19.24 -16.33
C GLY A 450 -7.46 -20.22 -15.92
N VAL A 451 -7.74 -21.53 -15.96
CA VAL A 451 -6.73 -22.57 -15.69
C VAL A 451 -5.62 -22.55 -16.76
N ALA A 452 -5.96 -22.35 -18.03
CA ALA A 452 -4.97 -22.30 -19.10
C ALA A 452 -4.02 -21.11 -18.93
N LEU A 453 -4.54 -19.92 -18.58
CA LEU A 453 -3.73 -18.72 -18.32
C LEU A 453 -2.78 -18.91 -17.13
N LEU A 454 -3.24 -19.53 -16.04
CA LEU A 454 -2.37 -19.84 -14.90
C LEU A 454 -1.23 -20.79 -15.33
N LYS A 455 -1.54 -21.86 -16.05
CA LYS A 455 -0.51 -22.79 -16.56
C LYS A 455 0.47 -22.12 -17.49
N GLU A 456 -0.01 -21.29 -18.41
CA GLU A 456 0.84 -20.56 -19.35
C GLU A 456 1.80 -19.62 -18.63
N PHE A 457 1.29 -18.78 -17.72
CA PHE A 457 2.11 -17.87 -16.92
C PHE A 457 3.19 -18.62 -16.15
N MET A 458 2.81 -19.67 -15.42
CA MET A 458 3.73 -20.44 -14.62
C MET A 458 4.80 -21.12 -15.46
N THR A 459 4.41 -21.80 -16.53
CA THR A 459 5.35 -22.52 -17.41
C THR A 459 6.31 -21.57 -18.12
N LYS A 460 5.82 -20.43 -18.54
CA LYS A 460 6.61 -19.45 -19.30
C LYS A 460 7.55 -18.63 -18.44
N TYR A 461 7.12 -18.24 -17.24
CA TYR A 461 7.82 -17.23 -16.46
C TYR A 461 8.37 -17.71 -15.11
N ARG A 462 7.97 -18.86 -14.57
CA ARG A 462 8.34 -19.29 -13.23
C ARG A 462 8.96 -20.68 -13.15
N ASP A 463 8.26 -21.67 -13.66
CA ASP A 463 8.66 -23.08 -13.62
C ASP A 463 8.27 -23.80 -14.92
N SER A 464 9.21 -24.04 -15.80
CA SER A 464 8.97 -24.72 -17.07
C SER A 464 8.40 -26.15 -16.92
N SER A 465 8.50 -26.72 -15.73
CA SER A 465 7.98 -28.06 -15.38
C SER A 465 6.62 -28.00 -14.66
N TYR A 466 6.00 -26.82 -14.57
CA TYR A 466 4.77 -26.61 -13.81
C TYR A 466 3.62 -27.53 -14.28
N ASN A 467 3.07 -28.29 -13.35
CA ASN A 467 1.98 -29.25 -13.60
C ASN A 467 1.06 -29.42 -12.37
N ARG A 468 0.80 -28.36 -11.61
CA ARG A 468 0.07 -28.46 -10.33
C ARG A 468 -1.44 -28.38 -10.47
N ILE A 469 -1.98 -27.90 -11.60
CA ILE A 469 -3.40 -27.79 -11.85
C ILE A 469 -3.77 -28.42 -13.19
N GLN A 470 -4.94 -29.08 -13.22
CA GLN A 470 -5.44 -29.74 -14.41
C GLN A 470 -6.64 -28.97 -15.01
N SER A 471 -6.83 -29.11 -16.32
CA SER A 471 -8.02 -28.60 -16.99
C SER A 471 -9.27 -29.21 -16.35
N GLY A 472 -10.31 -28.38 -16.12
CA GLY A 472 -11.54 -28.81 -15.45
C GLY A 472 -11.48 -28.79 -13.91
N ALA A 473 -10.42 -28.24 -13.33
CA ALA A 473 -10.38 -28.00 -11.88
C ALA A 473 -11.58 -27.15 -11.44
N ASP A 474 -12.21 -27.53 -10.33
CA ASP A 474 -13.26 -26.72 -9.70
C ASP A 474 -12.70 -25.44 -9.07
N PHE A 475 -13.59 -24.52 -8.66
CA PHE A 475 -13.17 -23.23 -8.10
C PHE A 475 -12.34 -23.37 -6.83
N ALA A 476 -12.65 -24.31 -5.97
CA ALA A 476 -11.89 -24.52 -4.74
C ALA A 476 -10.45 -24.93 -5.03
N THR A 477 -10.26 -25.85 -5.99
CA THR A 477 -8.94 -26.30 -6.45
C THR A 477 -8.16 -25.17 -7.17
N PHE A 478 -8.84 -24.46 -8.07
CA PHE A 478 -8.23 -23.32 -8.78
C PHE A 478 -7.83 -22.20 -7.81
N LYS A 479 -8.73 -21.78 -6.93
CA LYS A 479 -8.51 -20.75 -5.92
C LYS A 479 -7.31 -21.09 -5.03
N LYS A 480 -7.24 -22.34 -4.54
CA LYS A 480 -6.12 -22.80 -3.71
C LYS A 480 -4.77 -22.68 -4.44
N GLU A 481 -4.72 -23.11 -5.70
CA GLU A 481 -3.49 -23.03 -6.48
C GLU A 481 -3.16 -21.58 -6.88
N LEU A 482 -4.14 -20.79 -7.32
CA LEU A 482 -3.98 -19.38 -7.63
C LEU A 482 -3.40 -18.61 -6.43
N LEU A 483 -4.02 -18.80 -5.26
CA LEU A 483 -3.58 -18.11 -4.04
C LEU A 483 -2.18 -18.58 -3.62
N LEU A 484 -1.86 -19.88 -3.71
CA LEU A 484 -0.51 -20.36 -3.46
C LEU A 484 0.52 -19.66 -4.37
N GLN A 485 0.22 -19.54 -5.66
CA GLN A 485 1.12 -18.86 -6.59
C GLN A 485 1.26 -17.37 -6.30
N LYS A 486 0.17 -16.68 -5.91
CA LYS A 486 0.19 -15.28 -5.45
C LYS A 486 1.00 -15.13 -4.15
N ARG A 487 0.88 -16.03 -3.20
CA ARG A 487 1.64 -16.05 -1.93
C ARG A 487 3.15 -16.15 -2.16
N ILE A 488 3.58 -17.00 -3.09
CA ILE A 488 4.98 -17.14 -3.49
C ILE A 488 5.45 -15.86 -4.22
N GLU A 489 4.63 -15.37 -5.13
CA GLU A 489 4.96 -14.24 -6.00
C GLU A 489 5.09 -12.94 -5.21
N PHE A 490 4.06 -12.60 -4.44
CA PHE A 490 3.91 -11.31 -3.78
C PHE A 490 4.30 -11.31 -2.29
N TRP A 491 5.00 -12.33 -1.82
CA TRP A 491 5.49 -12.40 -0.46
C TRP A 491 6.23 -11.11 -0.05
N GLY A 492 5.80 -10.47 1.03
CA GLY A 492 6.42 -9.26 1.57
C GLY A 492 6.06 -7.96 0.84
N GLU A 493 5.15 -7.98 -0.16
CA GLU A 493 4.75 -6.81 -0.95
C GLU A 493 3.48 -6.11 -0.44
N GLY A 494 2.82 -6.64 0.58
CA GLY A 494 1.69 -6.01 1.27
C GLY A 494 0.35 -6.01 0.55
N ILE A 495 0.20 -6.73 -0.55
CA ILE A 495 -1.04 -6.72 -1.35
C ILE A 495 -1.94 -7.94 -1.10
N LEU A 496 -1.42 -9.00 -0.52
CA LEU A 496 -2.15 -10.27 -0.36
C LEU A 496 -3.32 -10.21 0.62
N ILE A 497 -3.30 -9.29 1.58
CA ILE A 497 -4.39 -9.11 2.54
C ILE A 497 -5.75 -8.92 1.84
N PHE A 498 -5.76 -8.24 0.70
CA PHE A 498 -6.97 -8.00 -0.07
C PHE A 498 -7.50 -9.28 -0.71
N ASP A 499 -6.61 -10.14 -1.22
CA ASP A 499 -6.99 -11.46 -1.75
C ASP A 499 -7.55 -12.38 -0.65
N TYR A 500 -6.86 -12.49 0.48
CA TYR A 500 -7.31 -13.29 1.60
C TYR A 500 -8.69 -12.84 2.11
N LYS A 501 -8.87 -11.53 2.27
CA LYS A 501 -10.14 -10.96 2.72
C LYS A 501 -11.27 -11.19 1.71
N ARG A 502 -11.01 -11.00 0.39
CA ARG A 502 -11.98 -11.20 -0.69
C ARG A 502 -12.35 -12.67 -0.88
N LEU A 503 -11.37 -13.57 -0.87
CA LEU A 503 -11.53 -15.00 -1.13
C LEU A 503 -11.96 -15.81 0.08
N ASP A 504 -12.16 -15.17 1.24
CA ASP A 504 -12.56 -15.81 2.51
C ASP A 504 -11.55 -16.90 2.96
N GLU A 505 -10.27 -16.58 2.91
CA GLU A 505 -9.22 -17.52 3.27
C GLU A 505 -8.85 -17.44 4.74
N PRO A 506 -8.59 -18.56 5.42
CA PRO A 506 -8.13 -18.59 6.81
C PRO A 506 -6.63 -18.28 6.90
N ILE A 507 -6.18 -18.01 8.13
CA ILE A 507 -4.76 -18.07 8.52
C ILE A 507 -4.51 -19.41 9.21
N ASP A 508 -3.40 -20.08 8.91
CA ASP A 508 -2.93 -21.22 9.69
C ASP A 508 -1.41 -21.20 9.90
N ARG A 509 -1.00 -20.79 11.10
CA ARG A 509 0.41 -20.79 11.54
C ARG A 509 0.74 -21.96 12.47
N SER A 510 -0.17 -22.92 12.67
CA SER A 510 -0.05 -24.00 13.66
C SER A 510 1.17 -24.87 13.44
N ALA A 511 1.43 -25.28 12.20
CA ALA A 511 2.53 -26.17 11.81
C ALA A 511 3.70 -25.45 11.16
N SER A 512 3.81 -24.11 11.31
CA SER A 512 4.88 -23.33 10.69
C SER A 512 6.08 -23.10 11.63
N ASN A 513 7.14 -22.51 11.10
CA ASN A 513 8.36 -22.11 11.82
C ASN A 513 8.25 -20.75 12.53
N HIS A 514 7.05 -20.17 12.66
CA HIS A 514 6.82 -19.00 13.50
C HIS A 514 7.26 -19.28 14.94
N ALA A 515 7.79 -18.27 15.63
CA ALA A 515 8.03 -18.38 17.07
C ALA A 515 6.71 -18.74 17.78
N GLY A 516 6.79 -19.51 18.87
CA GLY A 516 5.63 -20.15 19.48
C GLY A 516 4.46 -19.21 19.79
N VAL A 517 4.78 -17.97 20.23
CA VAL A 517 3.78 -16.94 20.55
C VAL A 517 2.95 -16.47 19.33
N PHE A 518 3.42 -16.70 18.11
CA PHE A 518 2.71 -16.30 16.86
C PHE A 518 1.93 -17.44 16.22
N LYS A 519 1.89 -18.63 16.83
CA LYS A 519 1.11 -19.75 16.32
C LYS A 519 -0.37 -19.54 16.59
N LEU A 520 -1.10 -19.20 15.55
CA LEU A 520 -2.54 -18.95 15.59
C LEU A 520 -3.22 -19.51 14.35
N ARG A 521 -4.52 -19.68 14.43
CA ARG A 521 -5.35 -20.15 13.33
C ARG A 521 -6.74 -19.55 13.38
N THR A 522 -7.30 -19.21 12.21
CA THR A 522 -8.71 -18.85 12.04
C THR A 522 -9.46 -19.93 11.26
N GLN A 523 -10.78 -19.97 11.38
CA GLN A 523 -11.60 -20.92 10.63
C GLN A 523 -11.94 -20.44 9.22
N ARG A 524 -12.03 -19.11 9.06
CA ARG A 524 -12.30 -18.37 7.83
C ARG A 524 -11.37 -17.18 7.78
N ARG A 525 -11.70 -16.15 6.98
CA ARG A 525 -10.95 -14.89 6.98
C ARG A 525 -10.75 -14.33 8.38
N SER A 526 -9.58 -13.77 8.64
CA SER A 526 -9.26 -13.21 9.95
C SER A 526 -10.13 -11.98 10.28
N PRO A 527 -10.63 -11.85 11.51
CA PRO A 527 -11.31 -10.64 11.96
C PRO A 527 -10.40 -9.41 11.95
N GLN A 528 -9.08 -9.58 12.00
CA GLN A 528 -8.06 -8.51 11.93
C GLN A 528 -8.16 -7.69 10.65
N TRP A 529 -8.65 -8.28 9.55
CA TRP A 529 -8.71 -7.60 8.25
C TRP A 529 -9.92 -6.67 8.11
N ASN A 530 -10.80 -6.63 9.10
CA ASN A 530 -11.85 -5.63 9.25
C ASN A 530 -11.31 -4.48 10.10
N ILE A 531 -10.52 -3.60 9.50
CA ILE A 531 -9.85 -2.52 10.23
C ILE A 531 -10.87 -1.63 10.93
N VAL A 532 -10.58 -1.29 12.19
CA VAL A 532 -11.44 -0.49 13.05
C VAL A 532 -11.16 0.99 12.85
N ILE A 533 -12.20 1.82 12.77
CA ILE A 533 -12.03 3.27 12.68
C ILE A 533 -11.55 3.81 14.01
N THR A 534 -10.57 4.70 13.97
CA THR A 534 -9.91 5.27 15.17
C THR A 534 -10.87 6.09 16.03
N ARG A 535 -10.67 6.09 17.33
CA ARG A 535 -11.44 6.90 18.29
C ARG A 535 -11.30 8.41 18.04
N ALA A 536 -10.20 8.86 17.47
CA ALA A 536 -10.00 10.26 17.13
C ALA A 536 -11.07 10.75 16.13
N GLU A 537 -11.49 9.88 15.19
CA GLU A 537 -12.58 10.20 14.28
C GLU A 537 -13.91 10.38 14.99
N PHE A 538 -14.25 9.58 16.02
CA PHE A 538 -15.50 9.75 16.78
C PHE A 538 -15.58 11.10 17.52
N GLN A 539 -14.44 11.67 17.87
CA GLN A 539 -14.38 12.96 18.57
C GLN A 539 -14.61 14.14 17.64
N SER A 540 -14.26 13.99 16.37
CA SER A 540 -14.37 15.04 15.37
C SER A 540 -15.60 14.88 14.44
N ASN A 541 -16.05 13.66 14.19
CA ASN A 541 -17.14 13.30 13.30
C ASN A 541 -18.28 12.59 14.04
N THR A 542 -19.34 13.32 14.36
CA THR A 542 -20.47 12.83 15.14
C THR A 542 -21.33 11.77 14.43
N ALA A 543 -21.13 11.56 13.13
CA ALA A 543 -21.83 10.51 12.38
C ALA A 543 -21.20 9.11 12.56
N ILE A 544 -19.99 9.02 13.14
CA ILE A 544 -19.30 7.76 13.41
C ILE A 544 -19.22 7.53 14.93
N ASN A 545 -19.52 6.31 15.36
CA ASN A 545 -19.54 5.91 16.74
C ASN A 545 -19.40 4.38 16.87
N ASP A 546 -19.36 3.87 18.09
CA ASP A 546 -19.18 2.43 18.37
C ASP A 546 -20.25 1.55 17.71
N SER A 547 -21.49 2.05 17.49
CA SER A 547 -22.57 1.24 16.91
C SER A 547 -22.46 1.03 15.39
N ASN A 548 -21.72 1.89 14.70
CA ASN A 548 -21.51 1.81 13.26
C ASN A 548 -20.03 1.65 12.87
N ASN A 549 -19.16 1.38 13.84
CA ASN A 549 -17.77 0.98 13.61
C ASN A 549 -17.64 -0.53 13.41
N ASN A 550 -16.52 -0.97 12.87
CA ASN A 550 -16.17 -2.38 12.85
C ASN A 550 -15.87 -2.86 14.27
N PRO A 551 -16.30 -4.07 14.66
CA PRO A 551 -16.00 -4.63 15.96
C PRO A 551 -14.50 -4.79 16.19
N ASP A 552 -14.04 -4.51 17.43
CA ASP A 552 -12.65 -4.69 17.84
C ASP A 552 -12.24 -6.18 17.75
N PRO A 553 -11.27 -6.53 16.89
CA PRO A 553 -10.81 -7.91 16.75
C PRO A 553 -9.70 -8.29 17.73
N SER A 554 -9.27 -7.38 18.61
CA SER A 554 -8.12 -7.62 19.50
C SER A 554 -8.32 -8.87 20.35
N GLU A 555 -7.32 -9.75 20.35
CA GLU A 555 -7.27 -10.96 21.17
C GLU A 555 -8.45 -11.95 20.91
N LYS A 556 -9.07 -11.86 19.74
CA LYS A 556 -10.17 -12.76 19.35
C LYS A 556 -9.71 -14.01 18.60
N ILE A 557 -8.45 -14.02 18.13
CA ILE A 557 -7.84 -15.20 17.49
C ILE A 557 -7.07 -15.96 18.57
N GLU A 558 -7.37 -17.24 18.71
CA GLU A 558 -6.70 -18.11 19.68
C GLU A 558 -5.23 -18.33 19.27
N ILE A 559 -4.31 -18.15 20.23
CA ILE A 559 -2.91 -18.55 20.12
C ILE A 559 -2.82 -20.01 20.56
N LEU A 560 -2.18 -20.85 19.71
CA LEU A 560 -2.12 -22.31 19.86
C LEU A 560 -0.95 -22.76 20.75
#